data_1cb37d58db6e7c0d9b6f5562fd4fabd8
#
_entry.id   1cb37d58db6e7c0d9b6f5562fd4fabd8
#
_cell.length_a   1.000
_cell.length_b   1.000
_cell.length_c   1.000
_cell.angle_alpha   90.00
_cell.angle_beta   90.00
_cell.angle_gamma   90.00
#
_symmetry.space_group_name_H-M   'P 1'
#
loop_
_entity.id
_entity.type
_entity.pdbx_description
1 polymer ?
#
loop_
_entity_poly.entity_id
_entity_poly.type
_entity_poly.pdbx_seq_one_letter_code
_entity_poly.pdbx_strand_id
1 'polypeptide(L)'
;MKVARVVVDVTGVDKPFDYRIPEEIEARVEVGTRVRVPLHGREVPGWVMAVVGEADVDVAPERLLSIVKVSSRGPAPDVVALVEWAVQRYASRRRPFFVSAAPPNNVARLVSSRYSPRDRTTTDATIAELLQRGGGVVRSGVTETGVDAVVAAASRGPVLVVTPTLARARLVAAECRRHRLTTAVLPDDWVAAASGVDVVVGARSGVWASVPGIAGIVVLDEHDDTLQEERAPTWHARDVAIERARQAQIPCVLVSPIPTVAALHWAGDRVVVLARANHWPPVRLVDRNRDERWASSLVTSELVALLRDHTKRVVCVLN
;
A
#
# COMPACT_ATOMS: atom_id res chain seq x y z
N MET A 1 -31.11 18.75 -8.08
CA MET A 1 -31.01 17.34 -7.68
C MET A 1 -29.57 16.90 -7.82
N LYS A 2 -29.04 16.10 -6.85
CA LYS A 2 -27.69 15.50 -6.97
C LYS A 2 -27.79 14.07 -7.50
N VAL A 3 -26.80 13.69 -8.31
CA VAL A 3 -26.70 12.39 -8.95
C VAL A 3 -25.36 11.76 -8.58
N ALA A 4 -25.37 10.49 -8.21
CA ALA A 4 -24.18 9.69 -7.99
C ALA A 4 -23.88 8.83 -9.20
N ARG A 5 -22.66 8.92 -9.72
CA ARG A 5 -22.11 8.00 -10.69
C ARG A 5 -21.53 6.79 -9.97
N VAL A 6 -22.08 5.60 -10.16
CA VAL A 6 -21.79 4.42 -9.36
C VAL A 6 -21.25 3.28 -10.23
N VAL A 7 -20.12 2.71 -9.85
CA VAL A 7 -19.63 1.43 -10.37
C VAL A 7 -20.15 0.31 -9.47
N VAL A 8 -20.90 -0.61 -10.06
CA VAL A 8 -21.53 -1.71 -9.33
C VAL A 8 -20.55 -2.84 -9.02
N ASP A 9 -20.67 -3.44 -7.84
CA ASP A 9 -19.88 -4.60 -7.41
C ASP A 9 -20.45 -5.90 -8.02
N VAL A 10 -20.48 -5.96 -9.35
CA VAL A 10 -20.99 -7.12 -10.11
C VAL A 10 -19.91 -7.56 -11.08
N THR A 11 -19.59 -8.85 -11.06
CA THR A 11 -18.63 -9.45 -11.97
C THR A 11 -19.09 -9.27 -13.42
N GLY A 12 -18.18 -8.78 -14.27
CA GLY A 12 -18.49 -8.57 -15.69
C GLY A 12 -18.99 -7.17 -16.04
N VAL A 13 -19.46 -6.39 -15.06
CA VAL A 13 -19.95 -5.03 -15.27
C VAL A 13 -18.91 -4.03 -14.75
N ASP A 14 -18.40 -3.16 -15.63
CA ASP A 14 -17.43 -2.11 -15.27
C ASP A 14 -17.90 -0.71 -15.73
N LYS A 15 -19.08 -0.65 -16.34
CA LYS A 15 -19.68 0.62 -16.74
C LYS A 15 -20.23 1.33 -15.48
N PRO A 16 -19.95 2.61 -15.28
CA PRO A 16 -20.64 3.40 -14.25
C PRO A 16 -22.08 3.69 -14.68
N PHE A 17 -22.97 3.77 -13.70
CA PHE A 17 -24.37 4.11 -13.87
C PHE A 17 -24.72 5.30 -13.00
N ASP A 18 -25.61 6.16 -13.48
CA ASP A 18 -26.08 7.34 -12.77
C ASP A 18 -27.35 7.03 -11.97
N TYR A 19 -27.34 7.43 -10.69
CA TYR A 19 -28.44 7.23 -9.75
C TYR A 19 -28.76 8.51 -9.02
N ARG A 20 -30.07 8.78 -8.82
CA ARG A 20 -30.53 9.88 -7.98
C ARG A 20 -30.08 9.65 -6.54
N ILE A 21 -29.59 10.70 -5.89
CA ILE A 21 -29.33 10.68 -4.45
C ILE A 21 -30.58 11.18 -3.73
N PRO A 22 -31.29 10.35 -2.94
CA PRO A 22 -32.38 10.82 -2.09
C PRO A 22 -31.91 11.84 -1.07
N GLU A 23 -32.74 12.82 -0.77
CA GLU A 23 -32.42 13.95 0.12
C GLU A 23 -32.03 13.46 1.53
N GLU A 24 -32.67 12.40 2.02
CA GLU A 24 -32.46 11.84 3.36
C GLU A 24 -31.07 11.22 3.56
N ILE A 25 -30.39 10.87 2.48
CA ILE A 25 -29.05 10.27 2.53
C ILE A 25 -27.98 11.15 1.90
N GLU A 26 -28.33 12.31 1.34
CA GLU A 26 -27.43 13.16 0.58
C GLU A 26 -26.16 13.52 1.35
N ALA A 27 -26.29 13.91 2.61
CA ALA A 27 -25.16 14.26 3.48
C ALA A 27 -24.18 13.09 3.76
N ARG A 28 -24.59 11.85 3.42
CA ARG A 28 -23.78 10.64 3.65
C ARG A 28 -23.18 10.07 2.38
N VAL A 29 -23.54 10.63 1.21
CA VAL A 29 -23.06 10.16 -0.10
C VAL A 29 -21.94 11.07 -0.57
N GLU A 30 -20.76 10.52 -0.60
CA GLU A 30 -19.54 11.16 -1.10
C GLU A 30 -18.77 10.20 -2.02
N VAL A 31 -17.78 10.69 -2.75
CA VAL A 31 -16.91 9.84 -3.58
C VAL A 31 -16.29 8.74 -2.72
N GLY A 32 -16.34 7.51 -3.21
CA GLY A 32 -15.88 6.30 -2.52
C GLY A 32 -16.95 5.62 -1.66
N THR A 33 -18.04 6.29 -1.28
CA THR A 33 -19.12 5.68 -0.47
C THR A 33 -19.64 4.39 -1.10
N ARG A 34 -19.79 3.34 -0.30
CA ARG A 34 -20.42 2.09 -0.73
C ARG A 34 -21.93 2.19 -0.55
N VAL A 35 -22.65 2.02 -1.63
CA VAL A 35 -24.12 2.15 -1.70
C VAL A 35 -24.77 0.87 -2.17
N ARG A 36 -26.08 0.74 -1.97
CA ARG A 36 -26.92 -0.23 -2.67
C ARG A 36 -27.76 0.47 -3.72
N VAL A 37 -27.78 -0.09 -4.91
CA VAL A 37 -28.48 0.46 -6.08
C VAL A 37 -29.29 -0.62 -6.79
N PRO A 38 -30.42 -0.27 -7.40
CA PRO A 38 -31.17 -1.21 -8.24
C PRO A 38 -30.45 -1.43 -9.57
N LEU A 39 -30.32 -2.71 -9.95
CA LEU A 39 -29.79 -3.12 -11.25
C LEU A 39 -30.55 -4.36 -11.76
N HIS A 40 -31.24 -4.26 -12.89
CA HIS A 40 -32.01 -5.37 -13.48
C HIS A 40 -32.93 -6.07 -12.48
N GLY A 41 -33.72 -5.30 -11.71
CA GLY A 41 -34.67 -5.83 -10.74
C GLY A 41 -34.08 -6.38 -9.45
N ARG A 42 -32.75 -6.21 -9.22
CA ARG A 42 -32.06 -6.61 -8.00
C ARG A 42 -31.35 -5.45 -7.35
N GLU A 43 -31.16 -5.49 -6.03
CA GLU A 43 -30.32 -4.56 -5.33
C GLU A 43 -28.88 -5.09 -5.29
N VAL A 44 -27.95 -4.33 -5.85
CA VAL A 44 -26.52 -4.67 -5.88
C VAL A 44 -25.69 -3.63 -5.12
N PRO A 45 -24.56 -4.01 -4.53
CA PRO A 45 -23.63 -3.04 -3.97
C PRO A 45 -22.85 -2.32 -5.09
N GLY A 46 -22.34 -1.13 -4.78
CA GLY A 46 -21.50 -0.36 -5.69
C GLY A 46 -20.74 0.73 -4.96
N TRP A 47 -19.80 1.38 -5.64
CA TRP A 47 -19.02 2.50 -5.12
C TRP A 47 -19.32 3.76 -5.91
N VAL A 48 -19.48 4.87 -5.20
CA VAL A 48 -19.68 6.19 -5.79
C VAL A 48 -18.35 6.70 -6.36
N MET A 49 -18.33 6.94 -7.67
CA MET A 49 -17.16 7.45 -8.38
C MET A 49 -17.14 8.98 -8.44
N ALA A 50 -18.33 9.57 -8.56
CA ALA A 50 -18.52 11.02 -8.61
C ALA A 50 -19.90 11.38 -8.08
N VAL A 51 -20.01 12.59 -7.55
CA VAL A 51 -21.29 13.25 -7.26
C VAL A 51 -21.37 14.47 -8.18
N VAL A 52 -22.38 14.48 -9.03
CA VAL A 52 -22.56 15.51 -10.09
C VAL A 52 -23.92 16.16 -9.99
N GLY A 53 -24.08 17.28 -10.66
CA GLY A 53 -25.37 17.95 -10.83
C GLY A 53 -26.24 17.23 -11.86
N GLU A 54 -27.54 17.49 -11.84
CA GLU A 54 -28.49 16.98 -12.81
C GLU A 54 -28.15 17.36 -14.26
N ALA A 55 -27.58 18.56 -14.46
CA ALA A 55 -27.19 19.05 -15.76
C ALA A 55 -26.01 18.28 -16.40
N ASP A 56 -25.25 17.52 -15.60
CA ASP A 56 -24.06 16.77 -16.04
C ASP A 56 -24.37 15.30 -16.41
N VAL A 57 -25.67 14.96 -16.54
CA VAL A 57 -26.15 13.60 -16.79
C VAL A 57 -26.96 13.56 -18.07
N ASP A 58 -26.62 12.59 -18.95
CA ASP A 58 -27.31 12.41 -20.23
C ASP A 58 -28.68 11.71 -20.13
N VAL A 59 -29.06 11.28 -18.93
CA VAL A 59 -30.30 10.55 -18.66
C VAL A 59 -31.37 11.49 -18.12
N ALA A 60 -32.56 11.45 -18.71
CA ALA A 60 -33.70 12.25 -18.24
C ALA A 60 -34.00 11.97 -16.75
N PRO A 61 -34.24 12.98 -15.92
CA PRO A 61 -34.41 12.85 -14.46
C PRO A 61 -35.44 11.81 -14.04
N GLU A 62 -36.52 11.69 -14.81
CA GLU A 62 -37.62 10.73 -14.54
C GLU A 62 -37.21 9.28 -14.72
N ARG A 63 -36.12 9.01 -15.45
CA ARG A 63 -35.58 7.67 -15.69
C ARG A 63 -34.50 7.28 -14.71
N LEU A 64 -33.98 8.22 -13.91
CA LEU A 64 -32.96 7.93 -12.91
C LEU A 64 -33.55 7.16 -11.75
N LEU A 65 -33.05 5.94 -11.55
CA LEU A 65 -33.33 5.15 -10.37
C LEU A 65 -32.61 5.77 -9.15
N SER A 66 -33.19 5.58 -7.97
CA SER A 66 -32.63 6.13 -6.74
C SER A 66 -31.68 5.16 -6.06
N ILE A 67 -30.64 5.65 -5.37
CA ILE A 67 -29.87 4.89 -4.39
C ILE A 67 -30.82 4.38 -3.31
N VAL A 68 -30.75 3.09 -3.01
CA VAL A 68 -31.59 2.44 -2.00
C VAL A 68 -31.11 2.79 -0.58
N LYS A 69 -29.79 2.66 -0.36
CA LYS A 69 -29.17 3.00 0.94
C LYS A 69 -27.66 3.16 0.84
N VAL A 70 -27.09 3.88 1.80
CA VAL A 70 -25.66 3.89 2.09
C VAL A 70 -25.33 2.66 2.94
N SER A 71 -24.39 1.82 2.46
CA SER A 71 -24.02 0.56 3.12
C SER A 71 -22.77 0.72 3.99
N SER A 72 -21.81 1.50 3.56
CA SER A 72 -20.52 1.66 4.25
C SER A 72 -19.80 2.93 3.77
N ARG A 73 -18.90 3.45 4.59
CA ARG A 73 -17.77 4.24 4.11
C ARG A 73 -16.94 3.37 3.16
N GLY A 74 -16.26 4.00 2.23
CA GLY A 74 -15.36 3.33 1.31
C GLY A 74 -14.04 4.08 1.15
N PRO A 75 -13.26 3.83 0.08
CA PRO A 75 -12.00 4.49 -0.15
C PRO A 75 -12.15 6.01 -0.31
N ALA A 76 -11.11 6.73 0.11
CA ALA A 76 -11.06 8.19 -0.03
C ALA A 76 -10.99 8.62 -1.52
N PRO A 77 -11.36 9.86 -1.86
CA PRO A 77 -11.40 10.34 -3.25
C PRO A 77 -10.06 10.21 -4.00
N ASP A 78 -8.93 10.41 -3.33
CA ASP A 78 -7.59 10.22 -3.91
C ASP A 78 -7.33 8.75 -4.31
N VAL A 79 -7.83 7.81 -3.52
CA VAL A 79 -7.76 6.37 -3.84
C VAL A 79 -8.68 6.03 -5.01
N VAL A 80 -9.86 6.64 -5.11
CA VAL A 80 -10.75 6.47 -6.27
C VAL A 80 -10.08 6.96 -7.55
N ALA A 81 -9.40 8.12 -7.52
CA ALA A 81 -8.62 8.63 -8.65
C ALA A 81 -7.46 7.68 -9.02
N LEU A 82 -6.78 7.13 -8.01
CA LEU A 82 -5.72 6.14 -8.22
C LEU A 82 -6.25 4.85 -8.88
N VAL A 83 -7.47 4.41 -8.53
CA VAL A 83 -8.13 3.27 -9.19
C VAL A 83 -8.36 3.54 -10.67
N GLU A 84 -8.80 4.74 -11.06
CA GLU A 84 -8.97 5.11 -12.48
C GLU A 84 -7.65 5.01 -13.26
N TRP A 85 -6.56 5.51 -12.69
CA TRP A 85 -5.23 5.33 -13.27
C TRP A 85 -4.85 3.85 -13.41
N ALA A 86 -5.08 3.05 -12.38
CA ALA A 86 -4.73 1.63 -12.39
C ALA A 86 -5.51 0.83 -13.44
N VAL A 87 -6.78 1.16 -13.64
CA VAL A 87 -7.63 0.56 -14.70
C VAL A 87 -7.00 0.77 -16.06
N GLN A 88 -6.54 1.97 -16.35
CA GLN A 88 -5.88 2.30 -17.62
C GLN A 88 -4.50 1.64 -17.71
N ARG A 89 -3.70 1.75 -16.63
CA ARG A 89 -2.31 1.27 -16.60
C ARG A 89 -2.20 -0.25 -16.75
N TYR A 90 -3.16 -1.01 -16.18
CA TYR A 90 -3.15 -2.47 -16.17
C TYR A 90 -4.22 -3.08 -17.06
N ALA A 91 -4.87 -2.30 -17.92
CA ALA A 91 -5.95 -2.73 -18.81
C ALA A 91 -6.99 -3.61 -18.10
N SER A 92 -7.44 -3.18 -16.94
CA SER A 92 -8.28 -3.97 -16.03
C SER A 92 -9.63 -3.30 -15.76
N ARG A 93 -10.43 -3.96 -14.93
CA ARG A 93 -11.68 -3.43 -14.39
C ARG A 93 -11.46 -2.78 -13.03
N ARG A 94 -12.35 -1.88 -12.62
CA ARG A 94 -12.29 -1.13 -11.35
C ARG A 94 -12.48 -2.02 -10.11
N ARG A 95 -13.38 -2.99 -10.24
CA ARG A 95 -13.82 -3.83 -9.11
C ARG A 95 -12.68 -4.44 -8.28
N PRO A 96 -11.64 -5.10 -8.84
CA PRO A 96 -10.55 -5.67 -8.06
C PRO A 96 -9.82 -4.66 -7.17
N PHE A 97 -9.60 -3.45 -7.67
CA PHE A 97 -8.94 -2.38 -6.94
C PHE A 97 -9.84 -1.84 -5.81
N PHE A 98 -11.13 -1.62 -6.08
CA PHE A 98 -12.09 -1.22 -5.05
C PHE A 98 -12.23 -2.24 -3.93
N VAL A 99 -12.23 -3.53 -4.24
CA VAL A 99 -12.25 -4.60 -3.24
C VAL A 99 -10.99 -4.54 -2.36
N SER A 100 -9.82 -4.25 -2.95
CA SER A 100 -8.56 -4.09 -2.20
C SER A 100 -8.53 -2.84 -1.32
N ALA A 101 -9.22 -1.77 -1.73
CA ALA A 101 -9.27 -0.48 -1.02
C ALA A 101 -10.38 -0.41 0.03
N ALA A 102 -11.42 -1.23 -0.10
CA ALA A 102 -12.60 -1.21 0.77
C ALA A 102 -12.27 -1.75 2.17
N PRO A 103 -13.02 -1.31 3.20
CA PRO A 103 -12.93 -1.91 4.52
C PRO A 103 -13.37 -3.38 4.49
N PRO A 104 -12.77 -4.26 5.32
CA PRO A 104 -13.14 -5.68 5.39
C PRO A 104 -14.58 -5.89 5.87
N ASN A 105 -15.09 -4.96 6.66
CA ASN A 105 -16.46 -4.94 7.18
C ASN A 105 -17.15 -3.61 6.89
N ASN A 106 -18.47 -3.57 6.96
CA ASN A 106 -19.22 -2.32 6.78
C ASN A 106 -18.90 -1.31 7.89
N VAL A 107 -18.54 -0.10 7.48
CA VAL A 107 -18.19 1.02 8.35
C VAL A 107 -19.22 2.13 8.20
N ALA A 108 -20.00 2.38 9.24
CA ALA A 108 -21.03 3.40 9.22
C ALA A 108 -20.44 4.82 9.38
N ARG A 109 -19.44 4.96 10.25
CA ARG A 109 -18.75 6.24 10.54
C ARG A 109 -17.31 6.03 10.92
N LEU A 110 -16.48 7.04 10.70
CA LEU A 110 -15.12 7.08 11.18
C LEU A 110 -15.10 7.51 12.66
N VAL A 111 -14.01 7.20 13.34
CA VAL A 111 -13.74 7.64 14.72
C VAL A 111 -12.97 8.97 14.73
N SER A 112 -12.72 9.55 15.88
CA SER A 112 -11.85 10.72 16.00
C SER A 112 -10.43 10.40 15.57
N SER A 113 -9.80 11.34 14.83
CA SER A 113 -8.40 11.21 14.43
C SER A 113 -7.50 11.09 15.66
N ARG A 114 -6.51 10.20 15.56
CA ARG A 114 -5.40 10.07 16.54
C ARG A 114 -4.11 10.72 16.03
N TYR A 115 -4.13 11.25 14.82
CA TYR A 115 -3.03 12.06 14.30
C TYR A 115 -2.98 13.39 15.05
N SER A 116 -1.79 13.76 15.47
CA SER A 116 -1.54 15.07 16.07
C SER A 116 -0.23 15.62 15.50
N PRO A 117 -0.28 16.78 14.82
CA PRO A 117 0.93 17.44 14.37
C PRO A 117 1.90 17.65 15.55
N ARG A 118 3.14 17.28 15.38
CA ARG A 118 4.21 17.45 16.38
C ARG A 118 5.48 17.86 15.67
N ASP A 119 6.24 18.74 16.28
CA ASP A 119 7.61 18.98 15.86
C ASP A 119 8.44 17.72 16.12
N ARG A 120 8.83 17.07 15.03
CA ARG A 120 9.69 15.90 15.05
C ARG A 120 10.94 16.22 14.25
N THR A 121 12.07 16.23 14.91
CA THR A 121 13.36 16.34 14.23
C THR A 121 13.71 15.01 13.59
N THR A 122 14.00 15.03 12.30
CA THR A 122 14.58 13.88 11.59
C THR A 122 16.02 13.70 12.03
N THR A 123 16.38 12.53 12.50
CA THR A 123 17.74 12.21 12.97
C THR A 123 18.75 11.95 11.85
N ASP A 124 18.28 11.55 10.68
CA ASP A 124 19.11 11.28 9.51
C ASP A 124 18.96 12.38 8.44
N ALA A 125 19.99 13.24 8.35
CA ALA A 125 20.00 14.36 7.42
C ALA A 125 19.94 13.90 5.96
N THR A 126 20.51 12.74 5.63
CA THR A 126 20.56 12.20 4.26
C THR A 126 19.17 11.77 3.78
N ILE A 127 18.41 11.11 4.66
CA ILE A 127 17.04 10.73 4.35
C ILE A 127 16.14 11.98 4.28
N ALA A 128 16.37 12.97 5.15
CA ALA A 128 15.63 14.23 5.13
C ALA A 128 15.82 14.98 3.80
N GLU A 129 17.05 15.07 3.30
CA GLU A 129 17.37 15.66 1.99
C GLU A 129 16.69 14.88 0.85
N LEU A 130 16.72 13.53 0.89
CA LEU A 130 16.06 12.70 -0.11
C LEU A 130 14.55 12.99 -0.15
N LEU A 131 13.90 13.12 1.01
CA LEU A 131 12.48 13.46 1.12
C LEU A 131 12.17 14.86 0.57
N GLN A 132 13.06 15.84 0.73
CA GLN A 132 12.92 17.18 0.15
C GLN A 132 12.99 17.16 -1.39
N ARG A 133 13.76 16.25 -1.96
CA ARG A 133 13.89 16.02 -3.41
C ARG A 133 12.74 15.18 -4.00
N GLY A 134 11.69 14.89 -3.24
CA GLY A 134 10.53 14.08 -3.69
C GLY A 134 10.69 12.57 -3.46
N GLY A 135 11.69 12.16 -2.69
CA GLY A 135 11.98 10.76 -2.41
C GLY A 135 12.94 10.12 -3.41
N GLY A 136 13.10 8.81 -3.34
CA GLY A 136 14.04 8.03 -4.14
C GLY A 136 14.29 6.65 -3.53
N VAL A 137 15.50 6.12 -3.71
CA VAL A 137 15.90 4.81 -3.18
C VAL A 137 16.85 4.97 -2.01
N VAL A 138 16.58 4.26 -0.93
CA VAL A 138 17.48 4.08 0.21
C VAL A 138 18.02 2.65 0.19
N ARG A 139 19.30 2.49 -0.11
CA ARG A 139 19.98 1.22 0.06
C ARG A 139 20.38 1.05 1.52
N SER A 140 19.68 0.16 2.22
CA SER A 140 19.87 -0.13 3.65
C SER A 140 20.82 -1.31 3.86
N GLY A 141 21.25 -1.54 5.10
CA GLY A 141 21.89 -2.80 5.49
C GLY A 141 20.89 -3.95 5.52
N VAL A 142 21.38 -5.18 5.36
CA VAL A 142 20.53 -6.40 5.37
C VAL A 142 19.82 -6.66 6.69
N THR A 143 20.33 -6.12 7.79
CA THR A 143 19.76 -6.28 9.12
C THR A 143 18.91 -5.09 9.55
N GLU A 144 18.83 -4.05 8.73
CA GLU A 144 18.09 -2.82 9.05
C GLU A 144 16.61 -2.98 8.76
N THR A 145 15.79 -2.41 9.62
CA THR A 145 14.32 -2.50 9.50
C THR A 145 13.74 -1.49 8.51
N GLY A 146 14.50 -0.45 8.15
CA GLY A 146 14.02 0.65 7.31
C GLY A 146 13.09 1.62 8.04
N VAL A 147 12.88 1.46 9.35
CA VAL A 147 11.98 2.32 10.13
C VAL A 147 12.51 3.75 10.23
N ASP A 148 13.83 3.98 10.14
CA ASP A 148 14.40 5.33 10.11
C ASP A 148 13.81 6.17 8.96
N ALA A 149 13.60 5.56 7.78
CA ALA A 149 12.94 6.23 6.67
C ALA A 149 11.46 6.54 6.95
N VAL A 150 10.78 5.66 7.68
CA VAL A 150 9.38 5.88 8.09
C VAL A 150 9.29 7.02 9.10
N VAL A 151 10.16 7.05 10.11
CA VAL A 151 10.21 8.10 11.13
C VAL A 151 10.53 9.45 10.48
N ALA A 152 11.51 9.46 9.57
CA ALA A 152 11.87 10.66 8.80
C ALA A 152 10.68 11.17 7.96
N ALA A 153 9.96 10.29 7.26
CA ALA A 153 8.78 10.69 6.51
C ALA A 153 7.66 11.17 7.43
N ALA A 154 7.45 10.53 8.60
CA ALA A 154 6.42 10.89 9.58
C ALA A 154 6.66 12.24 10.27
N SER A 155 7.87 12.82 10.17
CA SER A 155 8.11 14.20 10.62
C SER A 155 7.40 15.23 9.74
N ARG A 156 7.00 14.87 8.54
CA ARG A 156 6.30 15.74 7.56
C ARG A 156 4.77 15.64 7.66
N GLY A 157 4.24 14.58 8.25
CA GLY A 157 2.80 14.30 8.34
C GLY A 157 2.49 12.79 8.29
N PRO A 158 1.22 12.41 8.09
CA PRO A 158 0.81 11.02 7.98
C PRO A 158 1.52 10.27 6.85
N VAL A 159 1.98 9.05 7.14
CA VAL A 159 2.77 8.22 6.21
C VAL A 159 2.07 6.90 5.93
N LEU A 160 2.06 6.51 4.67
CA LEU A 160 1.71 5.15 4.25
C LEU A 160 2.96 4.30 4.11
N VAL A 161 2.99 3.15 4.79
CA VAL A 161 4.07 2.17 4.69
C VAL A 161 3.55 0.89 4.07
N VAL A 162 4.22 0.46 3.01
CA VAL A 162 3.91 -0.80 2.30
C VAL A 162 5.04 -1.78 2.57
N THR A 163 4.68 -3.00 2.95
CA THR A 163 5.62 -4.09 3.27
C THR A 163 5.28 -5.35 2.50
N PRO A 164 6.20 -6.31 2.34
CA PRO A 164 5.93 -7.56 1.64
C PRO A 164 4.82 -8.40 2.29
N THR A 165 4.83 -8.48 3.63
CA THR A 165 3.94 -9.38 4.37
C THR A 165 3.26 -8.68 5.56
N LEU A 166 2.14 -9.23 6.01
CA LEU A 166 1.45 -8.74 7.21
C LEU A 166 2.30 -8.93 8.48
N ALA A 167 3.11 -9.98 8.55
CA ALA A 167 4.05 -10.19 9.65
C ALA A 167 5.07 -9.04 9.72
N ARG A 168 5.62 -8.64 8.58
CA ARG A 168 6.53 -7.51 8.46
C ARG A 168 5.84 -6.20 8.84
N ALA A 169 4.60 -5.98 8.38
CA ALA A 169 3.80 -4.81 8.73
C ALA A 169 3.63 -4.67 10.26
N ARG A 170 3.34 -5.77 10.96
CA ARG A 170 3.19 -5.78 12.42
C ARG A 170 4.49 -5.43 13.15
N LEU A 171 5.64 -5.95 12.69
CA LEU A 171 6.95 -5.61 13.25
C LEU A 171 7.27 -4.13 13.08
N VAL A 172 7.09 -3.59 11.87
CA VAL A 172 7.29 -2.16 11.57
C VAL A 172 6.38 -1.29 12.43
N ALA A 173 5.10 -1.64 12.55
CA ALA A 173 4.17 -0.90 13.40
C ALA A 173 4.57 -0.92 14.88
N ALA A 174 5.07 -2.07 15.40
CA ALA A 174 5.55 -2.16 16.76
C ALA A 174 6.77 -1.25 16.99
N GLU A 175 7.67 -1.16 16.02
CA GLU A 175 8.83 -0.27 16.09
C GLU A 175 8.43 1.21 16.00
N CYS A 176 7.53 1.57 15.07
CA CYS A 176 6.97 2.92 15.00
C CYS A 176 6.31 3.36 16.31
N ARG A 177 5.64 2.45 17.04
CA ARG A 177 5.06 2.76 18.35
C ARG A 177 6.14 3.05 19.40
N ARG A 178 7.32 2.42 19.34
CA ARG A 178 8.46 2.77 20.22
C ARG A 178 8.95 4.20 19.96
N HIS A 179 8.82 4.69 18.74
CA HIS A 179 9.04 6.09 18.36
C HIS A 179 7.84 7.00 18.67
N ARG A 180 6.86 6.53 19.47
CA ARG A 180 5.66 7.28 19.89
C ARG A 180 4.78 7.72 18.70
N LEU A 181 4.81 6.98 17.59
CA LEU A 181 3.93 7.17 16.45
C LEU A 181 2.62 6.41 16.66
N THR A 182 1.49 7.07 16.44
CA THR A 182 0.21 6.37 16.35
C THR A 182 0.17 5.55 15.07
N THR A 183 -0.22 4.27 15.15
CA THR A 183 -0.16 3.36 14.01
C THR A 183 -1.47 2.65 13.79
N ALA A 184 -1.78 2.38 12.52
CA ALA A 184 -2.84 1.47 12.09
C ALA A 184 -2.23 0.37 11.20
N VAL A 185 -2.57 -0.90 11.44
CA VAL A 185 -2.12 -2.06 10.65
C VAL A 185 -3.28 -2.61 9.85
N LEU A 186 -3.14 -2.59 8.53
CA LEU A 186 -4.17 -3.09 7.62
C LEU A 186 -4.08 -4.61 7.42
N PRO A 187 -5.23 -5.27 7.19
CA PRO A 187 -6.58 -4.68 7.01
C PRO A 187 -7.34 -4.39 8.33
N ASP A 188 -6.88 -4.92 9.46
CA ASP A 188 -7.63 -4.97 10.73
C ASP A 188 -7.99 -3.55 11.25
N ASP A 189 -7.07 -2.60 11.14
CA ASP A 189 -7.23 -1.22 11.63
C ASP A 189 -7.72 -0.25 10.55
N TRP A 190 -8.50 -0.69 9.54
CA TRP A 190 -8.95 0.15 8.45
C TRP A 190 -9.64 1.44 8.91
N VAL A 191 -10.51 1.36 9.93
CA VAL A 191 -11.22 2.52 10.49
C VAL A 191 -10.23 3.52 11.08
N ALA A 192 -9.24 3.06 11.83
CA ALA A 192 -8.22 3.92 12.41
C ALA A 192 -7.35 4.59 11.32
N ALA A 193 -6.98 3.84 10.28
CA ALA A 193 -6.25 4.36 9.13
C ALA A 193 -7.02 5.49 8.43
N ALA A 194 -8.29 5.23 8.09
CA ALA A 194 -9.16 6.19 7.42
C ALA A 194 -9.57 7.38 8.32
N SER A 195 -9.46 7.25 9.65
CA SER A 195 -9.75 8.34 10.59
C SER A 195 -8.55 9.28 10.82
N GLY A 196 -7.33 8.80 10.57
CA GLY A 196 -6.09 9.57 10.73
C GLY A 196 -5.22 9.07 11.89
N VAL A 197 -4.02 8.64 11.53
CA VAL A 197 -2.91 8.25 12.42
C VAL A 197 -1.60 8.73 11.83
N ASP A 198 -0.50 8.69 12.59
CA ASP A 198 0.82 9.07 12.08
C ASP A 198 1.31 8.11 10.99
N VAL A 199 1.09 6.80 11.15
CA VAL A 199 1.60 5.79 10.23
C VAL A 199 0.54 4.73 9.96
N VAL A 200 0.20 4.54 8.70
CA VAL A 200 -0.62 3.41 8.23
C VAL A 200 0.31 2.39 7.61
N VAL A 201 0.30 1.15 8.11
CA VAL A 201 1.16 0.07 7.62
C VAL A 201 0.30 -1.04 7.06
N GLY A 202 0.65 -1.54 5.89
CA GLY A 202 -0.03 -2.69 5.29
C GLY A 202 0.90 -3.55 4.44
N ALA A 203 0.47 -4.75 4.13
CA ALA A 203 1.09 -5.55 3.10
C ALA A 203 0.78 -4.95 1.71
N ARG A 204 1.11 -5.62 0.64
CA ARG A 204 0.92 -5.20 -0.75
C ARG A 204 -0.37 -4.40 -1.01
N SER A 205 -1.54 -4.92 -0.58
CA SER A 205 -2.83 -4.24 -0.75
C SER A 205 -2.97 -2.95 0.06
N GLY A 206 -2.12 -2.73 1.06
CA GLY A 206 -2.09 -1.51 1.85
C GLY A 206 -1.82 -0.25 1.01
N VAL A 207 -1.25 -0.39 -0.18
CA VAL A 207 -1.02 0.73 -1.09
C VAL A 207 -2.33 1.47 -1.48
N TRP A 208 -3.48 0.80 -1.36
CA TRP A 208 -4.82 1.33 -1.62
C TRP A 208 -5.49 1.92 -0.38
N ALA A 209 -4.79 2.07 0.73
CA ALA A 209 -5.37 2.57 1.98
C ALA A 209 -5.80 4.03 1.90
N SER A 210 -6.92 4.37 2.54
CA SER A 210 -7.28 5.77 2.80
C SER A 210 -6.42 6.31 3.94
N VAL A 211 -5.64 7.36 3.65
CA VAL A 211 -4.73 8.01 4.63
C VAL A 211 -4.97 9.52 4.57
N PRO A 212 -5.81 10.07 5.46
CA PRO A 212 -6.09 11.50 5.47
C PRO A 212 -4.83 12.34 5.68
N GLY A 213 -4.65 13.34 4.81
CA GLY A 213 -3.49 14.24 4.89
C GLY A 213 -2.14 13.56 4.64
N ILE A 214 -2.11 12.48 3.84
CA ILE A 214 -0.90 11.74 3.51
C ILE A 214 0.23 12.69 3.09
N ALA A 215 1.41 12.55 3.71
CA ALA A 215 2.57 13.41 3.50
C ALA A 215 3.80 12.65 2.98
N GLY A 216 3.72 11.32 2.87
CA GLY A 216 4.78 10.49 2.31
C GLY A 216 4.37 9.04 2.17
N ILE A 217 5.07 8.31 1.30
CA ILE A 217 4.93 6.87 1.12
C ILE A 217 6.30 6.21 1.26
N VAL A 218 6.36 5.12 2.02
CA VAL A 218 7.57 4.31 2.17
C VAL A 218 7.26 2.87 1.78
N VAL A 219 8.01 2.31 0.85
CA VAL A 219 7.93 0.89 0.48
C VAL A 219 9.17 0.21 1.06
N LEU A 220 8.98 -0.68 2.01
CA LEU A 220 10.04 -1.46 2.65
C LEU A 220 10.24 -2.79 1.95
N ASP A 221 11.49 -3.23 1.91
CA ASP A 221 11.90 -4.48 1.25
C ASP A 221 11.43 -4.50 -0.22
N GLU A 222 11.68 -3.40 -0.94
CA GLU A 222 11.16 -3.13 -2.31
C GLU A 222 11.49 -4.24 -3.31
N HIS A 223 12.55 -5.00 -3.07
CA HIS A 223 13.01 -6.10 -3.90
C HIS A 223 12.20 -7.40 -3.75
N ASP A 224 11.31 -7.47 -2.77
CA ASP A 224 10.56 -8.69 -2.46
C ASP A 224 9.44 -8.93 -3.49
N ASP A 225 9.43 -10.11 -4.11
CA ASP A 225 8.48 -10.49 -5.16
C ASP A 225 7.03 -10.54 -4.67
N THR A 226 6.78 -10.68 -3.36
CA THR A 226 5.42 -10.67 -2.79
C THR A 226 4.73 -9.30 -2.92
N LEU A 227 5.46 -8.24 -3.25
CA LEU A 227 4.89 -6.94 -3.61
C LEU A 227 4.20 -6.95 -4.99
N GLN A 228 4.41 -7.99 -5.79
CA GLN A 228 3.69 -8.22 -7.04
C GLN A 228 2.37 -8.95 -6.77
N GLU A 229 1.24 -8.47 -7.31
CA GLU A 229 -0.01 -9.23 -7.36
C GLU A 229 0.04 -10.24 -8.51
N GLU A 230 -0.10 -11.52 -8.19
CA GLU A 230 -0.04 -12.61 -9.16
C GLU A 230 -1.36 -12.83 -9.90
N ARG A 231 -2.48 -12.46 -9.28
CA ARG A 231 -3.81 -12.60 -9.87
C ARG A 231 -4.12 -11.41 -10.78
N ALA A 232 -4.87 -11.66 -11.82
CA ALA A 232 -5.33 -10.58 -12.70
C ALA A 232 -6.30 -9.62 -11.97
N PRO A 233 -6.06 -8.32 -12.01
CA PRO A 233 -4.96 -7.63 -12.67
C PRO A 233 -3.64 -7.78 -11.91
N THR A 234 -2.58 -8.10 -12.62
CA THR A 234 -1.23 -8.16 -12.07
C THR A 234 -0.65 -6.74 -11.94
N TRP A 235 -0.44 -6.27 -10.74
CA TRP A 235 0.11 -4.96 -10.43
C TRP A 235 1.18 -5.05 -9.34
N HIS A 236 2.14 -4.15 -9.36
CA HIS A 236 3.20 -4.10 -8.35
C HIS A 236 2.97 -2.94 -7.38
N ALA A 237 3.05 -3.21 -6.07
CA ALA A 237 2.78 -2.20 -5.04
C ALA A 237 3.74 -0.99 -5.12
N ARG A 238 5.01 -1.20 -5.50
CA ARG A 238 5.97 -0.12 -5.76
C ARG A 238 5.46 0.84 -6.83
N ASP A 239 4.99 0.32 -7.96
CA ASP A 239 4.58 1.16 -9.08
C ASP A 239 3.32 1.96 -8.75
N VAL A 240 2.38 1.35 -8.01
CA VAL A 240 1.19 2.03 -7.47
C VAL A 240 1.60 3.09 -6.43
N ALA A 241 2.55 2.80 -5.55
CA ALA A 241 3.05 3.74 -4.55
C ALA A 241 3.71 4.97 -5.19
N ILE A 242 4.54 4.76 -6.22
CA ILE A 242 5.19 5.83 -7.00
C ILE A 242 4.12 6.72 -7.64
N GLU A 243 3.15 6.12 -8.33
CA GLU A 243 2.11 6.90 -8.98
C GLU A 243 1.24 7.66 -7.98
N ARG A 244 0.86 7.02 -6.87
CA ARG A 244 0.11 7.67 -5.81
C ARG A 244 0.85 8.88 -5.23
N ALA A 245 2.14 8.72 -4.99
CA ALA A 245 2.97 9.83 -4.52
C ALA A 245 3.05 10.96 -5.54
N ARG A 246 3.16 10.63 -6.84
CA ARG A 246 3.15 11.60 -7.94
C ARG A 246 1.83 12.37 -8.01
N GLN A 247 0.68 11.69 -7.89
CA GLN A 247 -0.64 12.34 -7.92
C GLN A 247 -0.84 13.26 -6.71
N ALA A 248 -0.39 12.83 -5.53
CA ALA A 248 -0.48 13.61 -4.29
C ALA A 248 0.63 14.66 -4.13
N GLN A 249 1.62 14.69 -5.03
CA GLN A 249 2.81 15.57 -4.97
C GLN A 249 3.57 15.44 -3.64
N ILE A 250 3.74 14.22 -3.16
CA ILE A 250 4.45 13.87 -1.92
C ILE A 250 5.65 12.97 -2.20
N PRO A 251 6.65 12.89 -1.29
CA PRO A 251 7.78 12.01 -1.46
C PRO A 251 7.39 10.52 -1.40
N CYS A 252 8.06 9.71 -2.23
CA CYS A 252 8.04 8.25 -2.18
C CYS A 252 9.46 7.73 -1.93
N VAL A 253 9.63 6.90 -0.91
CA VAL A 253 10.93 6.29 -0.57
C VAL A 253 10.83 4.78 -0.71
N LEU A 254 11.71 4.20 -1.51
CA LEU A 254 11.85 2.75 -1.68
C LEU A 254 13.09 2.30 -0.91
N VAL A 255 12.90 1.40 0.06
CA VAL A 255 13.98 0.92 0.93
C VAL A 255 14.29 -0.53 0.62
N SER A 256 15.55 -0.85 0.37
CA SER A 256 15.99 -2.20 0.08
C SER A 256 17.50 -2.36 0.30
N PRO A 257 17.98 -3.51 0.81
CA PRO A 257 19.41 -3.82 0.80
C PRO A 257 19.94 -4.13 -0.61
N ILE A 258 19.06 -4.59 -1.51
CA ILE A 258 19.36 -4.95 -2.91
C ILE A 258 18.29 -4.33 -3.84
N PRO A 259 18.29 -2.99 -4.02
CA PRO A 259 17.28 -2.33 -4.84
C PRO A 259 17.19 -2.95 -6.23
N THR A 260 15.95 -3.11 -6.72
CA THR A 260 15.70 -3.62 -8.08
C THR A 260 16.18 -2.62 -9.14
N VAL A 261 16.46 -3.13 -10.35
CA VAL A 261 16.80 -2.28 -11.50
C VAL A 261 15.68 -1.28 -11.80
N ALA A 262 14.42 -1.69 -11.64
CA ALA A 262 13.27 -0.81 -11.83
C ALA A 262 13.24 0.34 -10.81
N ALA A 263 13.54 0.08 -9.53
CA ALA A 263 13.63 1.11 -8.50
C ALA A 263 14.79 2.08 -8.78
N LEU A 264 15.96 1.56 -9.14
CA LEU A 264 17.13 2.38 -9.49
C LEU A 264 16.87 3.24 -10.73
N HIS A 265 16.25 2.68 -11.76
CA HIS A 265 15.86 3.43 -12.96
C HIS A 265 14.90 4.58 -12.63
N TRP A 266 13.87 4.31 -11.82
CA TRP A 266 12.94 5.35 -11.37
C TRP A 266 13.61 6.44 -10.55
N ALA A 267 14.54 6.06 -9.64
CA ALA A 267 15.19 7.01 -8.75
C ALA A 267 16.20 7.90 -9.49
N GLY A 268 16.89 7.38 -10.53
CA GLY A 268 17.96 8.09 -11.21
C GLY A 268 19.11 8.41 -10.24
N ASP A 269 19.39 9.70 -10.03
CA ASP A 269 20.42 10.20 -9.11
C ASP A 269 19.96 10.27 -7.64
N ARG A 270 18.68 10.00 -7.36
CA ARG A 270 18.08 10.05 -6.01
C ARG A 270 18.26 8.71 -5.28
N VAL A 271 19.51 8.26 -5.20
CA VAL A 271 19.89 7.02 -4.49
C VAL A 271 20.79 7.36 -3.33
N VAL A 272 20.38 6.94 -2.14
CA VAL A 272 21.17 7.09 -0.91
C VAL A 272 21.63 5.71 -0.45
N VAL A 273 22.90 5.60 -0.11
CA VAL A 273 23.50 4.38 0.46
C VAL A 273 23.83 4.66 1.92
N LEU A 274 23.13 4.00 2.84
CA LEU A 274 23.43 4.13 4.25
C LEU A 274 24.78 3.46 4.58
N ALA A 275 25.54 4.03 5.53
CA ALA A 275 26.86 3.52 5.87
C ALA A 275 26.88 2.03 6.24
N ARG A 276 25.82 1.54 6.87
CA ARG A 276 25.66 0.13 7.26
C ARG A 276 25.35 -0.83 6.10
N ALA A 277 24.99 -0.30 4.93
CA ALA A 277 24.65 -1.12 3.76
C ALA A 277 25.84 -1.96 3.24
N ASN A 278 27.06 -1.61 3.59
CA ASN A 278 28.26 -2.31 3.15
C ASN A 278 28.69 -3.46 4.09
N HIS A 279 27.97 -3.71 5.16
CA HIS A 279 28.27 -4.79 6.12
C HIS A 279 27.60 -6.11 5.71
N TRP A 280 27.97 -6.62 4.55
CA TRP A 280 27.55 -7.95 4.13
C TRP A 280 28.33 -9.03 4.88
N PRO A 281 27.69 -10.15 5.25
CA PRO A 281 28.42 -11.26 5.81
C PRO A 281 29.40 -11.85 4.79
N PRO A 282 30.55 -12.43 5.23
CA PRO A 282 31.47 -13.07 4.33
C PRO A 282 30.78 -14.24 3.62
N VAL A 283 30.92 -14.32 2.30
CA VAL A 283 30.38 -15.38 1.47
C VAL A 283 31.50 -16.40 1.19
N ARG A 284 31.21 -17.67 1.47
CA ARG A 284 32.09 -18.78 1.11
C ARG A 284 31.42 -19.67 0.08
N LEU A 285 32.00 -19.74 -1.10
CA LEU A 285 31.54 -20.63 -2.16
C LEU A 285 32.20 -21.99 -2.01
N VAL A 286 31.38 -23.05 -2.00
CA VAL A 286 31.84 -24.47 -1.93
C VAL A 286 31.58 -25.12 -3.26
N ASP A 287 32.69 -25.55 -3.92
CA ASP A 287 32.60 -26.31 -5.16
C ASP A 287 32.31 -27.80 -4.83
N ARG A 288 31.09 -28.22 -5.10
CA ARG A 288 30.62 -29.58 -4.83
C ARG A 288 31.37 -30.64 -5.63
N ASN A 289 31.92 -30.32 -6.78
CA ASN A 289 32.67 -31.29 -7.61
C ASN A 289 34.01 -31.70 -6.97
N ARG A 290 34.46 -30.93 -5.97
CA ARG A 290 35.67 -31.26 -5.19
C ARG A 290 35.39 -32.04 -3.92
N ASP A 291 34.14 -32.37 -3.62
CA ASP A 291 33.75 -33.12 -2.44
C ASP A 291 33.49 -34.58 -2.80
N GLU A 292 34.57 -35.40 -2.74
CA GLU A 292 34.54 -36.81 -3.13
C GLU A 292 33.52 -37.66 -2.35
N ARG A 293 33.22 -37.28 -1.09
CA ARG A 293 32.31 -38.03 -0.22
C ARG A 293 30.84 -37.80 -0.57
N TRP A 294 30.50 -36.64 -1.12
CA TRP A 294 29.12 -36.15 -1.25
C TRP A 294 28.78 -35.75 -2.68
N ALA A 295 29.53 -36.19 -3.66
CA ALA A 295 29.34 -35.82 -5.07
C ALA A 295 27.92 -35.98 -5.59
N SER A 296 27.15 -36.95 -5.05
CA SER A 296 25.73 -37.18 -5.40
C SER A 296 24.74 -36.52 -4.44
N SER A 297 25.19 -35.84 -3.40
CA SER A 297 24.33 -35.20 -2.37
C SER A 297 24.27 -33.68 -2.51
N LEU A 298 23.17 -33.12 -2.13
CA LEU A 298 23.05 -31.62 -1.93
C LEU A 298 23.83 -31.16 -0.69
N VAL A 299 24.15 -32.08 0.21
CA VAL A 299 24.86 -31.82 1.47
C VAL A 299 26.36 -32.05 1.26
N THR A 300 27.18 -31.03 1.49
CA THR A 300 28.65 -31.11 1.39
C THR A 300 29.29 -31.45 2.72
N SER A 301 30.53 -31.94 2.68
CA SER A 301 31.31 -32.18 3.90
C SER A 301 31.46 -30.95 4.78
N GLU A 302 31.60 -29.77 4.17
CA GLU A 302 31.63 -28.49 4.93
C GLU A 302 30.32 -28.17 5.61
N LEU A 303 29.18 -28.38 4.92
CA LEU A 303 27.87 -28.20 5.55
C LEU A 303 27.65 -29.12 6.72
N VAL A 304 28.07 -30.39 6.59
CA VAL A 304 28.03 -31.38 7.69
C VAL A 304 28.89 -30.92 8.87
N ALA A 305 30.07 -30.37 8.61
CA ALA A 305 30.95 -29.84 9.66
C ALA A 305 30.31 -28.67 10.38
N LEU A 306 29.68 -27.74 9.63
CA LEU A 306 28.94 -26.61 10.20
C LEU A 306 27.74 -27.06 11.05
N LEU A 307 26.96 -28.03 10.57
CA LEU A 307 25.81 -28.57 11.29
C LEU A 307 26.20 -29.30 12.59
N ARG A 308 27.41 -29.85 12.67
CA ARG A 308 27.95 -30.52 13.85
C ARG A 308 28.60 -29.57 14.87
N ASP A 309 28.84 -28.33 14.46
CA ASP A 309 29.42 -27.30 15.33
C ASP A 309 28.34 -26.70 16.22
N HIS A 310 28.20 -27.19 17.43
CA HIS A 310 27.21 -26.77 18.42
C HIS A 310 27.41 -25.31 18.91
N THR A 311 28.52 -24.69 18.56
CA THR A 311 28.76 -23.27 18.87
C THR A 311 28.09 -22.31 17.88
N LYS A 312 27.62 -22.83 16.77
CA LYS A 312 27.02 -22.05 15.67
C LYS A 312 25.52 -22.31 15.54
N ARG A 313 24.80 -21.29 15.13
CA ARG A 313 23.42 -21.41 14.63
C ARG A 313 23.46 -21.50 13.12
N VAL A 314 23.00 -22.61 12.57
CA VAL A 314 23.00 -22.86 11.12
C VAL A 314 21.56 -22.83 10.61
N VAL A 315 21.32 -22.08 9.56
CA VAL A 315 20.06 -22.08 8.82
C VAL A 315 20.35 -22.58 7.41
N CYS A 316 19.68 -23.66 7.00
CA CYS A 316 19.76 -24.18 5.65
C CYS A 316 18.57 -23.66 4.84
N VAL A 317 18.86 -23.00 3.73
CA VAL A 317 17.83 -22.59 2.77
C VAL A 317 18.02 -23.45 1.52
N LEU A 318 16.99 -24.19 1.15
CA LEU A 318 16.91 -24.99 -0.06
C LEU A 318 15.96 -24.30 -1.03
N ASN A 319 16.41 -24.18 -2.26
CA ASN A 319 15.62 -23.58 -3.35
C ASN A 319 15.16 -24.68 -4.32
#